data_6ec06f64cb0c2b6a361730d832f68493
#
_entry.id   6ec06f64cb0c2b6a361730d832f68493
#
_cell.length_a   1.000
_cell.length_b   1.000
_cell.length_c   1.000
_cell.angle_alpha   90.00
_cell.angle_beta   90.00
_cell.angle_gamma   90.00
#
_symmetry.space_group_name_H-M   'P 1'
#
loop_
_entity.id
_entity.type
_entity.pdbx_description
1 polymer ?
#
loop_
_entity_poly.entity_id
_entity_poly.type
_entity_poly.pdbx_seq_one_letter_code
_entity_poly.pdbx_strand_id
1 'polypeptide(L)'
;MRKWKAWLFALAVLIGIGTIGTVSVTAEAQNLNQGKRVLFISSYSYGWDTVQTQIEGIKAGVDENTTVDYEFRDTKRFRTKESTEMFYTMLKYHLDHSDPYDVVIVGDDAALRFAMAFREDLFDGIPIVFEGVNDEEYALEAAKNPLVTGILEKLSVEKNIDMALKVNPSADKVVAILDDSVTGEAERKNFYSAEAEYPQLEFSEINSSELTTAQLQQALRGADENTILIYIVMSNDGSGKQYTSSQAVRMLVTYSKVPVYRMVEGGIGEGLLGGNVVSMYKSGEIAAQMAMDIANGTDSAEINVVKDSPNIYCVDEDVMRKFGLEASQFPKDTEFVNHREGFFARNREALIPAFILIAALNVIICWVCFDNYRRRKLLQELEQARAIMESASQHDFLTGLPNRSKFMKDLEQLIGAQIPCTVMMLDIDNFKKINDTYGHTAGDEALQQVANRLKDMQSQILTSYRFAGDEFILILRSSQSMLVEKTAYQCRQVFAKDVTLCGTKRRIGGSIGIASYPKDTDNLEQLIVCADDAMYKVKKNGKNDFAYYEKPTEE
;
A
#
# COMPACT_ATOMS: atom_id res chain seq x y z
N MET A 1 4.92 -13.26 -30.49
CA MET A 1 5.75 -12.66 -29.41
C MET A 1 6.86 -13.58 -28.85
N ARG A 2 7.24 -14.67 -29.52
CA ARG A 2 8.30 -15.61 -29.06
C ARG A 2 9.64 -15.49 -29.80
N LYS A 3 9.73 -14.65 -30.84
CA LYS A 3 10.94 -14.49 -31.67
C LYS A 3 11.81 -13.25 -31.31
N TRP A 4 11.33 -12.33 -30.45
CA TRP A 4 12.10 -11.14 -30.05
C TRP A 4 12.99 -11.35 -28.82
N LYS A 5 12.72 -12.35 -27.99
CA LYS A 5 13.57 -12.66 -26.81
C LYS A 5 14.85 -13.41 -27.16
N ALA A 6 14.92 -14.08 -28.29
CA ALA A 6 16.11 -14.80 -28.75
C ALA A 6 17.20 -13.85 -29.34
N TRP A 7 16.79 -12.67 -29.85
CA TRP A 7 17.73 -11.69 -30.42
C TRP A 7 18.43 -10.83 -29.37
N LEU A 8 17.79 -10.60 -28.22
CA LEU A 8 18.40 -9.85 -27.10
C LEU A 8 19.42 -10.69 -26.31
N PHE A 9 19.29 -12.03 -26.33
CA PHE A 9 20.27 -12.91 -25.69
C PHE A 9 21.51 -13.13 -26.57
N ALA A 10 21.37 -13.09 -27.89
CA ALA A 10 22.48 -13.22 -28.82
C ALA A 10 23.35 -11.94 -28.92
N LEU A 11 22.77 -10.76 -28.64
CA LEU A 11 23.50 -9.49 -28.65
C LEU A 11 24.32 -9.28 -27.37
N ALA A 12 23.92 -9.87 -26.24
CA ALA A 12 24.67 -9.80 -24.98
C ALA A 12 25.88 -10.73 -24.91
N VAL A 13 25.92 -11.78 -25.73
CA VAL A 13 27.06 -12.73 -25.81
C VAL A 13 28.15 -12.25 -26.79
N LEU A 14 27.82 -11.35 -27.72
CA LEU A 14 28.77 -10.86 -28.74
C LEU A 14 29.56 -9.61 -28.30
N ILE A 15 29.25 -8.98 -27.16
CA ILE A 15 29.99 -7.83 -26.60
C ILE A 15 31.01 -8.28 -25.54
N GLY A 16 31.01 -9.57 -25.15
CA GLY A 16 31.90 -10.13 -24.11
C GLY A 16 33.21 -10.73 -24.62
N ILE A 17 33.50 -10.75 -25.93
CA ILE A 17 34.70 -11.35 -26.47
C ILE A 17 35.42 -10.32 -27.36
N GLY A 18 36.17 -9.43 -26.71
CA GLY A 18 37.02 -8.50 -27.46
C GLY A 18 37.71 -7.48 -26.60
N THR A 19 38.63 -7.88 -25.76
CA THR A 19 39.89 -7.17 -25.44
C THR A 19 40.70 -7.99 -24.41
N ILE A 20 41.39 -9.02 -24.87
CA ILE A 20 42.57 -9.50 -24.14
C ILE A 20 43.74 -8.66 -24.64
N GLY A 21 43.91 -7.48 -24.03
CA GLY A 21 45.12 -6.71 -24.11
C GLY A 21 46.11 -7.27 -23.08
N THR A 22 47.21 -7.81 -23.54
CA THR A 22 48.35 -8.17 -22.70
C THR A 22 48.92 -6.90 -22.07
N VAL A 23 48.59 -6.69 -20.79
CA VAL A 23 49.27 -5.70 -19.96
C VAL A 23 50.50 -6.38 -19.38
N SER A 24 51.68 -5.94 -19.79
CA SER A 24 52.95 -6.29 -19.15
C SER A 24 52.92 -5.66 -17.74
N VAL A 25 52.70 -6.48 -16.73
CA VAL A 25 52.82 -6.06 -15.32
C VAL A 25 54.30 -5.97 -15.00
N THR A 26 54.84 -4.75 -14.90
CA THR A 26 56.15 -4.46 -14.34
C THR A 26 56.16 -4.80 -12.85
N ALA A 27 57.27 -5.33 -12.37
CA ALA A 27 57.47 -5.91 -11.03
C ALA A 27 57.47 -4.90 -9.86
N GLU A 28 56.84 -3.71 -10.01
CA GLU A 28 56.69 -2.71 -8.94
C GLU A 28 55.33 -2.77 -8.22
N ALA A 29 54.42 -3.63 -8.65
CA ALA A 29 53.07 -3.74 -8.05
C ALA A 29 52.92 -4.83 -6.97
N GLN A 30 54.01 -5.44 -6.50
CA GLN A 30 53.94 -6.52 -5.51
C GLN A 30 53.96 -6.05 -4.04
N ASN A 31 54.13 -4.75 -3.75
CA ASN A 31 54.09 -4.24 -2.36
C ASN A 31 52.77 -3.51 -1.96
N LEU A 32 51.74 -3.50 -2.79
CA LEU A 32 50.50 -2.76 -2.53
C LEU A 32 49.33 -3.63 -2.04
N ASN A 33 49.56 -4.90 -1.67
CA ASN A 33 48.48 -5.80 -1.29
C ASN A 33 48.75 -6.63 -0.02
N GLN A 34 49.63 -6.17 0.89
CA GLN A 34 49.62 -6.67 2.27
C GLN A 34 48.53 -5.87 3.02
N GLY A 35 47.44 -6.53 3.40
CA GLY A 35 46.38 -5.95 4.25
C GLY A 35 47.01 -5.41 5.55
N LYS A 36 46.47 -4.31 6.06
CA LYS A 36 46.92 -3.74 7.35
C LYS A 36 46.61 -4.68 8.48
N ARG A 37 47.44 -4.65 9.52
CA ARG A 37 47.24 -5.46 10.73
C ARG A 37 47.18 -4.58 11.97
N VAL A 38 46.10 -4.74 12.73
CA VAL A 38 45.85 -4.03 13.98
C VAL A 38 45.72 -5.07 15.11
N LEU A 39 46.39 -4.82 16.23
CA LEU A 39 46.19 -5.61 17.44
C LEU A 39 45.33 -4.83 18.42
N PHE A 40 44.24 -5.42 18.90
CA PHE A 40 43.44 -4.86 20.00
C PHE A 40 43.73 -5.62 21.30
N ILE A 41 44.16 -4.90 22.33
CA ILE A 41 44.40 -5.45 23.68
C ILE A 41 43.36 -4.86 24.63
N SER A 42 42.45 -5.70 25.11
CA SER A 42 41.45 -5.30 26.10
C SER A 42 41.90 -5.56 27.52
N SER A 43 41.59 -4.61 28.43
CA SER A 43 41.75 -4.81 29.88
C SER A 43 40.91 -5.93 30.40
N TYR A 44 39.77 -6.25 29.77
CA TYR A 44 38.78 -7.21 30.29
C TYR A 44 38.66 -8.46 29.40
N SER A 45 37.84 -9.40 29.78
CA SER A 45 37.57 -10.60 28.98
C SER A 45 36.55 -10.32 27.90
N TYR A 46 36.57 -11.13 26.83
CA TYR A 46 35.60 -11.04 25.74
C TYR A 46 34.12 -11.13 26.19
N GLY A 47 33.85 -11.85 27.29
CA GLY A 47 32.50 -11.97 27.84
C GLY A 47 32.00 -10.76 28.62
N TRP A 48 32.77 -9.67 28.67
CA TRP A 48 32.34 -8.41 29.29
C TRP A 48 31.56 -7.56 28.27
N ASP A 49 30.40 -7.09 28.65
CA ASP A 49 29.45 -6.42 27.71
C ASP A 49 30.08 -5.26 26.96
N THR A 50 30.88 -4.40 27.64
CA THR A 50 31.53 -3.25 27.02
C THR A 50 32.56 -3.66 25.95
N VAL A 51 33.24 -4.79 26.14
CA VAL A 51 34.29 -5.27 25.21
C VAL A 51 33.69 -5.69 23.88
N GLN A 52 32.52 -6.32 23.87
CA GLN A 52 31.86 -6.70 22.61
C GLN A 52 31.49 -5.45 21.79
N THR A 53 30.95 -4.43 22.48
CA THR A 53 30.59 -3.15 21.85
C THR A 53 31.83 -2.39 21.33
N GLN A 54 32.95 -2.40 22.09
CA GLN A 54 34.25 -1.87 21.63
C GLN A 54 34.71 -2.57 20.34
N ILE A 55 34.67 -3.91 20.32
CA ILE A 55 35.07 -4.72 19.15
C ILE A 55 34.18 -4.41 17.93
N GLU A 56 32.88 -4.23 18.12
CA GLU A 56 31.96 -3.85 17.04
C GLU A 56 32.31 -2.47 16.47
N GLY A 57 32.63 -1.51 17.34
CA GLY A 57 33.11 -0.20 16.95
C GLY A 57 34.44 -0.27 16.18
N ILE A 58 35.42 -1.03 16.70
CA ILE A 58 36.69 -1.23 16.04
C ILE A 58 36.52 -1.83 14.64
N LYS A 59 35.68 -2.86 14.51
CA LYS A 59 35.35 -3.47 13.21
C LYS A 59 34.69 -2.50 12.22
N ALA A 60 33.90 -1.57 12.71
CA ALA A 60 33.27 -0.56 11.88
C ALA A 60 34.23 0.57 11.44
N GLY A 61 35.28 0.82 12.24
CA GLY A 61 36.28 1.87 11.96
C GLY A 61 37.46 1.43 11.10
N VAL A 62 37.64 0.11 10.86
CA VAL A 62 38.75 -0.40 10.01
C VAL A 62 38.30 -0.66 8.58
N ASP A 63 39.22 -0.64 7.64
CA ASP A 63 38.97 -0.96 6.23
C ASP A 63 38.74 -2.47 6.02
N GLU A 64 38.00 -2.86 4.98
CA GLU A 64 37.66 -4.27 4.65
C GLU A 64 38.87 -5.21 4.52
N ASN A 65 40.06 -4.68 4.16
CA ASN A 65 41.30 -5.45 3.98
C ASN A 65 42.16 -5.47 5.23
N THR A 66 41.70 -4.94 6.37
CA THR A 66 42.47 -4.89 7.62
C THR A 66 42.17 -6.13 8.47
N THR A 67 43.26 -6.78 8.93
CA THR A 67 43.14 -7.87 9.91
C THR A 67 43.23 -7.29 11.31
N VAL A 68 42.26 -7.61 12.17
CA VAL A 68 42.27 -7.23 13.60
C VAL A 68 42.41 -8.49 14.44
N ASP A 69 43.50 -8.56 15.22
CA ASP A 69 43.71 -9.61 16.20
C ASP A 69 43.36 -9.11 17.61
N TYR A 70 42.90 -9.98 18.49
CA TYR A 70 42.34 -9.61 19.78
C TYR A 70 43.02 -10.34 20.93
N GLU A 71 43.47 -9.60 21.96
CA GLU A 71 44.06 -10.13 23.17
C GLU A 71 43.32 -9.60 24.42
N PHE A 72 43.10 -10.44 25.43
CA PHE A 72 42.28 -10.13 26.57
C PHE A 72 43.02 -10.40 27.88
N ARG A 73 43.18 -9.36 28.71
CA ARG A 73 43.91 -9.48 30.00
C ARG A 73 43.06 -10.00 31.16
N ASP A 74 41.73 -9.83 31.11
CA ASP A 74 40.77 -10.20 32.14
C ASP A 74 41.09 -9.69 33.56
N THR A 75 41.42 -8.40 33.64
CA THR A 75 41.84 -7.77 34.92
C THR A 75 40.74 -7.66 35.96
N LYS A 76 39.48 -7.94 35.61
CA LYS A 76 38.39 -8.05 36.61
C LYS A 76 38.57 -9.27 37.49
N ARG A 77 39.10 -10.40 36.96
CA ARG A 77 39.35 -11.64 37.66
C ARG A 77 40.79 -11.81 38.12
N PHE A 78 41.79 -11.35 37.32
CA PHE A 78 43.19 -11.59 37.50
C PHE A 78 43.97 -10.29 37.62
N ARG A 79 44.26 -9.83 38.87
CA ARG A 79 44.89 -8.52 39.17
C ARG A 79 46.30 -8.64 39.76
N THR A 80 46.85 -9.85 39.84
CA THR A 80 48.16 -10.10 40.47
C THR A 80 49.31 -9.78 39.51
N LYS A 81 50.47 -9.55 40.09
CA LYS A 81 51.71 -9.38 39.31
C LYS A 81 52.01 -10.63 38.49
N GLU A 82 51.79 -11.80 39.03
CA GLU A 82 51.98 -13.09 38.33
C GLU A 82 51.08 -13.18 37.10
N SER A 83 49.79 -12.79 37.19
CA SER A 83 48.90 -12.79 36.02
C SER A 83 49.34 -11.82 34.93
N THR A 84 49.94 -10.72 35.32
CA THR A 84 50.53 -9.76 34.37
C THR A 84 51.77 -10.33 33.67
N GLU A 85 52.64 -11.02 34.40
CA GLU A 85 53.83 -11.71 33.87
C GLU A 85 53.46 -12.89 32.95
N MET A 86 52.40 -13.61 33.27
CA MET A 86 51.88 -14.67 32.41
C MET A 86 51.30 -14.09 31.09
N PHE A 87 50.52 -13.03 31.18
CA PHE A 87 49.97 -12.36 29.98
C PHE A 87 51.10 -11.80 29.11
N TYR A 88 52.09 -11.14 29.69
CA TYR A 88 53.28 -10.69 29.00
C TYR A 88 53.99 -11.83 28.24
N THR A 89 54.22 -12.96 28.92
CA THR A 89 54.93 -14.11 28.31
C THR A 89 54.16 -14.68 27.12
N MET A 90 52.85 -14.80 27.28
CA MET A 90 51.95 -15.28 26.21
C MET A 90 51.93 -14.30 25.02
N LEU A 91 51.73 -13.03 25.30
CA LEU A 91 51.65 -12.01 24.25
C LEU A 91 52.99 -11.87 23.50
N LYS A 92 54.10 -11.90 24.21
CA LYS A 92 55.46 -11.90 23.59
C LYS A 92 55.63 -13.08 22.65
N TYR A 93 55.21 -14.27 23.07
CA TYR A 93 55.23 -15.47 22.23
C TYR A 93 54.39 -15.28 20.96
N HIS A 94 53.19 -14.71 21.09
CA HIS A 94 52.31 -14.42 19.92
C HIS A 94 52.96 -13.40 18.97
N LEU A 95 53.52 -12.29 19.50
CA LEU A 95 54.17 -11.27 18.69
C LEU A 95 55.40 -11.81 17.96
N ASP A 96 56.23 -12.64 18.62
CA ASP A 96 57.43 -13.23 18.04
C ASP A 96 57.12 -14.27 16.93
N HIS A 97 55.89 -14.77 16.85
CA HIS A 97 55.45 -15.82 15.91
C HIS A 97 54.38 -15.36 14.95
N SER A 98 54.04 -14.06 14.92
CA SER A 98 53.09 -13.45 14.02
C SER A 98 53.74 -12.45 13.08
N ASP A 99 53.10 -12.12 11.98
CA ASP A 99 53.50 -10.98 11.17
C ASP A 99 53.38 -9.67 11.96
N PRO A 100 54.23 -8.67 11.74
CA PRO A 100 54.20 -7.40 12.46
C PRO A 100 52.86 -6.70 12.39
N TYR A 101 52.50 -5.99 13.44
CA TYR A 101 51.33 -5.10 13.48
C TYR A 101 51.71 -3.69 13.07
N ASP A 102 50.84 -3.02 12.31
CA ASP A 102 51.01 -1.61 11.94
C ASP A 102 50.70 -0.68 13.11
N VAL A 103 49.67 -1.04 13.93
CA VAL A 103 49.19 -0.25 15.09
C VAL A 103 48.62 -1.18 16.17
N VAL A 104 48.78 -0.77 17.41
CA VAL A 104 48.12 -1.43 18.58
C VAL A 104 47.05 -0.52 19.15
N ILE A 105 45.82 -1.02 19.29
CA ILE A 105 44.76 -0.36 20.04
C ILE A 105 44.72 -0.96 21.43
N VAL A 106 44.63 -0.14 22.47
CA VAL A 106 44.52 -0.62 23.87
C VAL A 106 43.25 -0.08 24.52
N GLY A 107 42.42 -0.97 25.02
CA GLY A 107 41.11 -0.66 25.65
C GLY A 107 41.24 -0.62 27.17
N ASP A 108 40.83 0.51 27.77
CA ASP A 108 40.81 0.83 29.19
C ASP A 108 42.23 1.03 29.84
N ASP A 109 42.20 1.58 31.08
CA ASP A 109 43.40 1.97 31.83
C ASP A 109 44.43 0.86 32.02
N ALA A 110 43.96 -0.36 32.29
CA ALA A 110 44.87 -1.45 32.61
C ALA A 110 45.65 -1.97 31.39
N ALA A 111 45.03 -1.90 30.19
CA ALA A 111 45.71 -2.23 28.93
C ALA A 111 46.71 -1.13 28.53
N LEU A 112 46.38 0.16 28.72
CA LEU A 112 47.30 1.25 28.47
C LEU A 112 48.49 1.16 29.41
N ARG A 113 48.29 0.98 30.74
CA ARG A 113 49.40 0.80 31.71
C ARG A 113 50.28 -0.38 31.36
N PHE A 114 49.73 -1.50 30.94
CA PHE A 114 50.48 -2.65 30.48
C PHE A 114 51.30 -2.34 29.24
N ALA A 115 50.68 -1.78 28.23
CA ALA A 115 51.36 -1.44 26.96
C ALA A 115 52.53 -0.45 27.18
N MET A 116 52.37 0.53 28.07
CA MET A 116 53.40 1.49 28.40
C MET A 116 54.54 0.85 29.26
N ALA A 117 54.20 -0.06 30.21
CA ALA A 117 55.18 -0.73 31.05
C ALA A 117 56.13 -1.67 30.28
N PHE A 118 55.63 -2.26 29.19
CA PHE A 118 56.39 -3.21 28.35
C PHE A 118 56.67 -2.67 26.93
N ARG A 119 56.55 -1.33 26.73
CA ARG A 119 56.62 -0.69 25.43
C ARG A 119 57.86 -1.03 24.62
N GLU A 120 59.04 -0.88 25.22
CA GLU A 120 60.34 -1.09 24.55
C GLU A 120 60.56 -2.56 24.17
N ASP A 121 59.93 -3.49 24.88
CA ASP A 121 60.14 -4.94 24.70
C ASP A 121 59.07 -5.59 23.79
N LEU A 122 57.82 -5.12 23.82
CA LEU A 122 56.72 -5.69 23.03
C LEU A 122 56.30 -4.83 21.83
N PHE A 123 56.45 -3.50 21.91
CA PHE A 123 55.86 -2.58 20.96
C PHE A 123 56.88 -1.52 20.48
N ASP A 124 58.18 -1.89 20.40
CA ASP A 124 59.20 -0.95 19.94
C ASP A 124 58.89 -0.49 18.51
N GLY A 125 58.85 0.83 18.32
CA GLY A 125 58.52 1.45 17.05
C GLY A 125 57.06 1.32 16.59
N ILE A 126 56.19 0.57 17.28
CA ILE A 126 54.78 0.40 16.92
C ILE A 126 53.91 1.48 17.59
N PRO A 127 53.09 2.24 16.83
CA PRO A 127 52.17 3.21 17.39
C PRO A 127 51.08 2.55 18.26
N ILE A 128 50.67 3.27 19.33
CA ILE A 128 49.61 2.84 20.25
C ILE A 128 48.49 3.86 20.24
N VAL A 129 47.27 3.40 20.03
CA VAL A 129 46.03 4.18 20.19
C VAL A 129 45.29 3.65 21.39
N PHE A 130 45.07 4.49 22.42
CA PHE A 130 44.26 4.10 23.57
C PHE A 130 42.83 4.54 23.42
N GLU A 131 41.87 3.78 23.98
CA GLU A 131 40.49 4.13 24.07
C GLU A 131 39.88 3.68 25.41
N GLY A 132 38.77 4.32 25.85
CA GLY A 132 38.13 3.98 27.10
C GLY A 132 38.99 4.21 28.36
N VAL A 133 39.94 5.14 28.32
CA VAL A 133 40.85 5.45 29.43
C VAL A 133 40.25 6.59 30.27
N ASN A 134 40.06 6.31 31.55
CA ASN A 134 39.45 7.24 32.54
C ASN A 134 40.52 8.09 33.27
N ASP A 135 41.75 7.58 33.43
CA ASP A 135 42.86 8.30 34.06
C ASP A 135 43.46 9.30 33.08
N GLU A 136 42.84 10.50 32.99
CA GLU A 136 43.26 11.56 32.07
C GLU A 136 44.72 11.97 32.28
N GLU A 137 45.18 12.07 33.56
CA GLU A 137 46.57 12.47 33.86
C GLU A 137 47.57 11.44 33.30
N TYR A 138 47.30 10.14 33.54
CA TYR A 138 48.15 9.08 33.03
C TYR A 138 48.13 8.99 31.50
N ALA A 139 46.96 9.08 30.88
CA ALA A 139 46.81 9.03 29.42
C ALA A 139 47.56 10.19 28.75
N LEU A 140 47.45 11.42 29.27
CA LEU A 140 48.17 12.56 28.73
C LEU A 140 49.70 12.49 28.99
N GLU A 141 50.13 11.86 30.09
CA GLU A 141 51.58 11.57 30.32
C GLU A 141 52.07 10.51 29.31
N ALA A 142 51.32 9.45 29.06
CA ALA A 142 51.63 8.45 28.06
C ALA A 142 51.72 9.04 26.64
N ALA A 143 50.82 9.97 26.30
CA ALA A 143 50.79 10.65 25.00
C ALA A 143 51.89 11.69 24.79
N LYS A 144 52.79 11.95 25.77
CA LYS A 144 54.05 12.67 25.52
C LYS A 144 54.99 11.86 24.63
N ASN A 145 54.83 10.55 24.56
CA ASN A 145 55.50 9.73 23.57
C ASN A 145 54.86 9.96 22.19
N PRO A 146 55.59 10.36 21.16
CA PRO A 146 55.07 10.67 19.84
C PRO A 146 54.37 9.51 19.14
N LEU A 147 54.60 8.28 19.60
CA LEU A 147 53.93 7.08 19.08
C LEU A 147 52.69 6.69 19.90
N VAL A 148 52.14 7.59 20.74
CA VAL A 148 50.98 7.30 21.59
C VAL A 148 49.94 8.39 21.45
N THR A 149 48.74 8.02 21.04
CA THR A 149 47.55 8.89 20.98
C THR A 149 46.32 8.12 21.40
N GLY A 150 45.15 8.73 21.39
CA GLY A 150 43.91 7.99 21.70
C GLY A 150 42.76 8.87 22.18
N ILE A 151 41.82 8.27 22.86
CA ILE A 151 40.57 8.86 23.26
C ILE A 151 40.33 8.63 24.76
N LEU A 152 40.02 9.70 25.49
CA LEU A 152 39.63 9.62 26.90
C LEU A 152 38.16 9.20 27.05
N GLU A 153 37.89 8.47 28.13
CA GLU A 153 36.53 8.23 28.61
C GLU A 153 36.20 9.22 29.73
N LYS A 154 35.10 9.95 29.60
CA LYS A 154 34.64 10.89 30.63
C LYS A 154 33.13 10.89 30.74
N LEU A 155 32.61 10.71 31.94
CA LEU A 155 31.20 10.86 32.24
C LEU A 155 30.81 12.34 32.15
N SER A 156 29.71 12.64 31.45
CA SER A 156 29.22 14.02 31.29
C SER A 156 28.09 14.31 32.27
N VAL A 157 28.42 14.76 33.45
CA VAL A 157 27.43 15.15 34.48
C VAL A 157 26.60 16.31 33.98
N GLU A 158 27.25 17.36 33.47
CA GLU A 158 26.63 18.59 33.01
C GLU A 158 25.65 18.34 31.85
N LYS A 159 26.04 17.57 30.82
CA LYS A 159 25.16 17.25 29.70
C LYS A 159 23.93 16.47 30.13
N ASN A 160 24.05 15.61 31.15
CA ASN A 160 22.92 14.88 31.71
C ASN A 160 21.99 15.79 32.50
N ILE A 161 22.51 16.71 33.30
CA ILE A 161 21.71 17.73 34.02
C ILE A 161 21.02 18.64 33.01
N ASP A 162 21.72 19.12 31.98
CA ASP A 162 21.13 19.96 30.91
C ASP A 162 19.98 19.27 30.19
N MET A 163 20.17 18.01 29.87
CA MET A 163 19.11 17.20 29.26
C MET A 163 17.94 17.01 30.24
N ALA A 164 18.21 16.68 31.50
CA ALA A 164 17.20 16.48 32.51
C ALA A 164 16.38 17.76 32.77
N LEU A 165 17.00 18.90 32.77
CA LEU A 165 16.32 20.22 32.91
C LEU A 165 15.44 20.58 31.70
N LYS A 166 15.79 20.13 30.49
CA LYS A 166 14.89 20.24 29.31
C LYS A 166 13.67 19.34 29.42
N VAL A 167 13.86 18.13 29.97
CA VAL A 167 12.77 17.18 30.23
C VAL A 167 11.88 17.62 31.40
N ASN A 168 12.50 18.12 32.47
CA ASN A 168 11.83 18.63 33.68
C ASN A 168 12.35 20.00 34.07
N PRO A 169 11.83 21.11 33.51
CA PRO A 169 12.27 22.46 33.83
C PRO A 169 11.94 22.91 35.26
N SER A 170 11.10 22.18 36.00
CA SER A 170 10.73 22.50 37.39
C SER A 170 11.62 21.80 38.41
N ALA A 171 12.59 21.01 37.96
CA ALA A 171 13.50 20.36 38.89
C ALA A 171 14.30 21.38 39.74
N ASP A 172 14.36 21.14 41.03
CA ASP A 172 15.12 21.91 42.00
C ASP A 172 16.18 21.10 42.76
N LYS A 173 16.23 19.77 42.49
CA LYS A 173 17.19 18.83 43.10
C LYS A 173 17.81 17.93 42.08
N VAL A 174 19.10 17.64 42.22
CA VAL A 174 19.79 16.57 41.54
C VAL A 174 20.42 15.62 42.55
N VAL A 175 20.12 14.34 42.40
CA VAL A 175 20.51 13.29 43.35
C VAL A 175 21.32 12.23 42.63
N ALA A 176 22.57 12.06 43.01
CA ALA A 176 23.43 10.97 42.52
C ALA A 176 23.20 9.68 43.35
N ILE A 177 23.11 8.55 42.68
CA ILE A 177 23.13 7.23 43.30
C ILE A 177 24.50 6.62 43.09
N LEU A 178 25.26 6.42 44.16
CA LEU A 178 26.63 5.92 44.12
C LEU A 178 26.96 5.09 45.39
N ASP A 179 28.17 4.55 45.39
CA ASP A 179 28.73 3.78 46.51
C ASP A 179 30.14 4.28 46.86
N ASP A 180 30.78 3.69 47.89
CA ASP A 180 32.13 4.02 48.33
C ASP A 180 33.22 3.17 47.64
N SER A 181 32.93 2.60 46.46
CA SER A 181 33.96 1.99 45.62
C SER A 181 34.91 3.07 45.05
N VAL A 182 36.07 2.64 44.59
CA VAL A 182 37.05 3.56 43.94
C VAL A 182 36.40 4.36 42.80
N THR A 183 35.55 3.71 42.00
CA THR A 183 34.79 4.37 40.94
C THR A 183 33.77 5.34 41.56
N GLY A 184 33.02 4.95 42.57
CA GLY A 184 32.03 5.80 43.23
C GLY A 184 32.66 7.04 43.86
N GLU A 185 33.83 6.93 44.49
CA GLU A 185 34.55 8.08 45.04
C GLU A 185 35.08 9.06 43.96
N ALA A 186 35.57 8.53 42.87
CA ALA A 186 36.05 9.34 41.74
C ALA A 186 34.88 10.13 41.11
N GLU A 187 33.77 9.44 40.83
CA GLU A 187 32.58 10.05 40.22
C GLU A 187 31.79 10.95 41.16
N ARG A 188 31.88 10.73 42.48
CA ARG A 188 31.34 11.69 43.48
C ARG A 188 32.00 13.05 43.33
N LYS A 189 33.33 13.10 43.15
CA LYS A 189 34.05 14.35 42.91
C LYS A 189 33.64 15.01 41.60
N ASN A 190 33.50 14.22 40.55
CA ASN A 190 33.03 14.70 39.24
C ASN A 190 31.59 15.25 39.35
N PHE A 191 30.68 14.56 40.04
CA PHE A 191 29.31 15.01 40.27
C PHE A 191 29.25 16.36 41.01
N TYR A 192 29.93 16.47 42.15
CA TYR A 192 29.91 17.72 42.92
C TYR A 192 30.72 18.87 42.29
N SER A 193 31.64 18.57 41.34
CA SER A 193 32.34 19.62 40.61
C SER A 193 31.39 20.42 39.69
N ALA A 194 30.29 19.83 39.23
CA ALA A 194 29.27 20.48 38.43
C ALA A 194 28.35 21.41 39.25
N GLU A 195 28.29 21.30 40.58
CA GLU A 195 27.39 22.08 41.46
C GLU A 195 27.49 23.59 41.25
N ALA A 196 28.71 24.08 41.00
CA ALA A 196 28.93 25.52 40.79
C ALA A 196 28.26 26.06 39.53
N GLU A 197 28.02 25.22 38.52
CA GLU A 197 27.37 25.61 37.26
C GLU A 197 25.84 25.62 37.36
N TYR A 198 25.25 24.97 38.39
CA TYR A 198 23.80 24.85 38.59
C TYR A 198 23.33 25.37 39.94
N PRO A 199 23.52 26.67 40.25
CA PRO A 199 23.18 27.25 41.57
C PRO A 199 21.69 27.18 41.90
N GLN A 200 20.82 26.85 40.95
CA GLN A 200 19.39 26.66 41.13
C GLN A 200 19.01 25.26 41.62
N LEU A 201 19.97 24.30 41.58
CA LEU A 201 19.74 22.91 41.98
C LEU A 201 20.40 22.61 43.34
N GLU A 202 19.70 21.86 44.19
CA GLU A 202 20.27 21.28 45.40
C GLU A 202 20.94 19.95 45.00
N PHE A 203 22.28 19.84 45.17
CA PHE A 203 23.07 18.64 44.94
C PHE A 203 23.08 17.79 46.20
N SER A 204 22.74 16.48 46.02
CA SER A 204 22.79 15.50 47.10
C SER A 204 23.03 14.12 46.56
N GLU A 205 23.25 13.13 47.42
CA GLU A 205 23.53 11.77 47.03
C GLU A 205 22.74 10.73 47.83
N ILE A 206 22.50 9.60 47.25
CA ILE A 206 22.09 8.35 47.89
C ILE A 206 23.31 7.44 47.87
N ASN A 207 24.05 7.44 48.95
CA ASN A 207 25.22 6.54 49.14
C ASN A 207 24.73 5.14 49.53
N SER A 208 24.79 4.21 48.60
CA SER A 208 24.30 2.85 48.85
C SER A 208 25.11 2.11 49.91
N SER A 209 26.43 2.40 50.07
CA SER A 209 27.30 1.78 51.07
C SER A 209 26.93 2.09 52.50
N GLU A 210 26.25 3.22 52.74
CA GLU A 210 25.81 3.67 54.07
C GLU A 210 24.39 3.20 54.42
N LEU A 211 23.58 2.82 53.47
CA LEU A 211 22.17 2.51 53.61
C LEU A 211 21.89 1.02 53.55
N THR A 212 21.11 0.50 54.47
CA THR A 212 20.57 -0.87 54.35
C THR A 212 19.66 -0.97 53.14
N THR A 213 19.43 -2.19 52.65
CA THR A 213 18.51 -2.42 51.51
C THR A 213 17.14 -1.73 51.72
N ALA A 214 16.57 -1.76 52.91
CA ALA A 214 15.27 -1.12 53.23
C ALA A 214 15.34 0.41 53.18
N GLN A 215 16.40 1.00 53.73
CA GLN A 215 16.63 2.44 53.70
C GLN A 215 16.88 2.91 52.27
N LEU A 216 17.63 2.17 51.48
CA LEU A 216 17.87 2.46 50.06
C LEU A 216 16.54 2.48 49.28
N GLN A 217 15.69 1.47 49.49
CA GLN A 217 14.34 1.43 48.87
C GLN A 217 13.48 2.61 49.30
N GLN A 218 13.58 3.05 50.56
CA GLN A 218 12.86 4.22 51.07
C GLN A 218 13.38 5.53 50.46
N ALA A 219 14.70 5.68 50.36
CA ALA A 219 15.32 6.86 49.73
C ALA A 219 14.88 6.99 48.23
N LEU A 220 14.90 5.88 47.50
CA LEU A 220 14.45 5.86 46.09
C LEU A 220 12.95 6.24 45.94
N ARG A 221 12.08 5.79 46.87
CA ARG A 221 10.66 6.19 46.87
C ARG A 221 10.45 7.64 47.30
N GLY A 222 11.41 8.25 47.98
CA GLY A 222 11.39 9.61 48.42
C GLY A 222 11.68 10.66 47.35
N ALA A 223 12.24 10.25 46.22
CA ALA A 223 12.42 11.12 45.08
C ALA A 223 11.05 11.56 44.53
N ASP A 224 10.83 12.87 44.52
CA ASP A 224 9.62 13.52 44.03
C ASP A 224 9.78 14.01 42.58
N GLU A 225 8.72 14.56 42.03
CA GLU A 225 8.66 15.05 40.66
C GLU A 225 9.65 16.18 40.33
N ASN A 226 10.21 16.87 41.34
CA ASN A 226 11.20 17.94 41.17
C ASN A 226 12.64 17.39 41.23
N THR A 227 12.83 16.06 41.37
CA THR A 227 14.13 15.45 41.54
C THR A 227 14.66 14.88 40.21
N ILE A 228 15.86 15.30 39.80
CA ILE A 228 16.68 14.64 38.78
C ILE A 228 17.48 13.52 39.46
N LEU A 229 17.19 12.26 39.15
CA LEU A 229 17.85 11.11 39.78
C LEU A 229 18.84 10.49 38.81
N ILE A 230 20.14 10.57 39.11
CA ILE A 230 21.23 10.08 38.25
C ILE A 230 21.85 8.84 38.87
N TYR A 231 21.80 7.71 38.20
CA TYR A 231 22.47 6.48 38.63
C TYR A 231 23.90 6.45 38.10
N ILE A 232 24.88 6.45 39.00
CA ILE A 232 26.29 6.39 38.69
C ILE A 232 26.77 4.93 38.89
N VAL A 233 26.89 4.45 40.14
CA VAL A 233 27.35 3.11 40.48
C VAL A 233 26.69 2.62 41.76
N MET A 234 26.36 1.34 41.82
CA MET A 234 25.87 0.68 43.04
C MET A 234 26.30 -0.79 43.01
N SER A 235 27.33 -1.14 43.74
CA SER A 235 27.87 -2.51 43.85
C SER A 235 27.57 -3.18 45.16
N ASN A 236 27.28 -2.45 46.21
CA ASN A 236 26.96 -2.97 47.54
C ASN A 236 25.97 -2.06 48.29
N ASP A 237 25.45 -2.57 49.43
CA ASP A 237 24.70 -1.75 50.37
C ASP A 237 25.33 -1.81 51.77
N GLY A 238 24.88 -0.95 52.69
CA GLY A 238 25.36 -0.86 54.08
C GLY A 238 25.11 -2.08 54.93
N SER A 239 24.34 -3.08 54.43
CA SER A 239 24.21 -4.40 55.08
C SER A 239 25.24 -5.40 54.57
N GLY A 240 26.11 -5.03 53.66
CA GLY A 240 27.13 -5.86 53.04
C GLY A 240 26.63 -6.73 51.89
N LYS A 241 25.41 -6.49 51.44
CA LYS A 241 24.84 -7.17 50.25
C LYS A 241 25.48 -6.65 48.99
N GLN A 242 25.94 -7.55 48.12
CA GLN A 242 26.49 -7.22 46.81
C GLN A 242 25.41 -7.22 45.75
N TYR A 243 25.52 -6.32 44.79
CA TYR A 243 24.61 -6.16 43.64
C TYR A 243 25.37 -6.33 42.34
N THR A 244 24.84 -7.16 41.44
CA THR A 244 25.21 -7.07 40.01
C THR A 244 24.56 -5.84 39.38
N SER A 245 25.07 -5.38 38.24
CA SER A 245 24.50 -4.24 37.50
C SER A 245 22.99 -4.40 37.27
N SER A 246 22.56 -5.56 36.77
CA SER A 246 21.12 -5.83 36.54
C SER A 246 20.29 -5.91 37.83
N GLN A 247 20.90 -6.27 38.98
CA GLN A 247 20.20 -6.25 40.28
C GLN A 247 20.02 -4.81 40.79
N ALA A 248 21.05 -3.96 40.59
CA ALA A 248 20.99 -2.56 40.92
C ALA A 248 19.91 -1.85 40.04
N VAL A 249 19.95 -2.05 38.74
CA VAL A 249 18.95 -1.49 37.80
C VAL A 249 17.53 -1.92 38.20
N ARG A 250 17.30 -3.21 38.48
CA ARG A 250 15.98 -3.68 38.93
C ARG A 250 15.50 -2.99 40.21
N MET A 251 16.40 -2.75 41.16
CA MET A 251 16.08 -2.02 42.40
C MET A 251 15.65 -0.59 42.08
N LEU A 252 16.44 0.14 41.29
CA LEU A 252 16.15 1.53 40.90
C LEU A 252 14.82 1.63 40.20
N VAL A 253 14.58 0.82 39.17
CA VAL A 253 13.36 0.81 38.36
C VAL A 253 12.11 0.44 39.18
N THR A 254 12.27 -0.47 40.18
CA THR A 254 11.15 -0.91 41.02
C THR A 254 10.73 0.13 42.04
N TYR A 255 11.67 0.88 42.61
CA TYR A 255 11.39 1.74 43.76
C TYR A 255 11.39 3.23 43.41
N SER A 256 12.00 3.66 42.29
CA SER A 256 11.91 5.06 41.85
C SER A 256 10.53 5.40 41.29
N LYS A 257 10.03 6.57 41.66
CA LYS A 257 8.81 7.18 41.13
C LYS A 257 9.08 8.18 40.01
N VAL A 258 10.35 8.52 39.78
CA VAL A 258 10.82 9.45 38.75
C VAL A 258 11.73 8.72 37.76
N PRO A 259 11.94 9.25 36.55
CA PRO A 259 12.91 8.71 35.60
C PRO A 259 14.30 8.66 36.23
N VAL A 260 15.03 7.57 36.02
CA VAL A 260 16.41 7.45 36.47
C VAL A 260 17.33 7.64 35.27
N TYR A 261 18.15 8.70 35.31
CA TYR A 261 19.12 9.01 34.28
C TYR A 261 20.35 8.14 34.43
N ARG A 262 21.09 7.94 33.34
CA ARG A 262 22.27 7.09 33.27
C ARG A 262 23.36 7.76 32.44
N MET A 263 24.65 7.61 32.85
CA MET A 263 25.82 8.19 32.17
C MET A 263 26.67 7.12 31.43
N VAL A 264 26.28 5.85 31.49
CA VAL A 264 26.89 4.73 30.74
C VAL A 264 25.79 3.90 30.11
N GLU A 265 26.10 3.13 29.05
CA GLU A 265 25.09 2.37 28.29
C GLU A 265 24.34 1.30 29.10
N GLY A 266 24.96 0.73 30.13
CA GLY A 266 24.36 -0.38 30.90
C GLY A 266 23.08 0.00 31.65
N GLY A 267 21.99 -0.78 31.48
CA GLY A 267 20.68 -0.59 32.10
C GLY A 267 19.68 0.23 31.28
N ILE A 268 20.10 0.85 30.20
CA ILE A 268 19.19 1.48 29.22
C ILE A 268 18.59 0.31 28.39
N GLY A 269 17.26 0.34 28.21
CA GLY A 269 16.55 -0.82 27.66
C GLY A 269 16.05 -1.80 28.73
N GLU A 270 16.53 -1.69 30.00
CA GLU A 270 16.09 -2.49 31.15
C GLU A 270 15.22 -1.66 32.13
N GLY A 271 14.88 -0.41 31.78
CA GLY A 271 14.00 0.45 32.54
C GLY A 271 14.65 1.70 33.13
N LEU A 272 15.94 1.97 32.89
CA LEU A 272 16.54 3.30 33.08
C LEU A 272 16.21 4.18 31.89
N LEU A 273 16.01 5.49 32.13
CA LEU A 273 15.68 6.43 31.05
C LEU A 273 16.82 6.58 30.05
N GLY A 274 18.05 6.58 30.52
CA GLY A 274 19.21 6.91 29.71
C GLY A 274 19.72 8.32 29.94
N GLY A 275 20.50 8.85 29.01
CA GLY A 275 21.16 10.13 29.19
C GLY A 275 22.19 10.42 28.09
N ASN A 276 23.10 11.36 28.37
CA ASN A 276 24.35 11.46 27.64
C ASN A 276 25.32 10.43 28.18
N VAL A 277 25.52 9.35 27.45
CA VAL A 277 26.21 8.15 27.89
C VAL A 277 27.53 7.94 27.16
N VAL A 278 28.51 7.38 27.85
CA VAL A 278 29.73 6.89 27.21
C VAL A 278 29.34 5.79 26.22
N SER A 279 29.74 5.96 24.95
CA SER A 279 29.54 4.96 23.92
C SER A 279 30.84 4.20 23.63
N MET A 280 30.89 2.95 24.06
CA MET A 280 32.00 2.06 23.79
C MET A 280 32.15 1.75 22.31
N TYR A 281 31.04 1.72 21.58
CA TYR A 281 31.03 1.58 20.13
C TYR A 281 31.76 2.77 19.45
N LYS A 282 31.36 3.99 19.79
CA LYS A 282 31.96 5.20 19.21
C LYS A 282 33.42 5.35 19.58
N SER A 283 33.80 5.00 20.83
CA SER A 283 35.18 4.99 21.28
C SER A 283 36.03 4.04 20.44
N GLY A 284 35.55 2.80 20.27
CA GLY A 284 36.21 1.80 19.42
C GLY A 284 36.30 2.20 17.95
N GLU A 285 35.19 2.77 17.39
CA GLU A 285 35.14 3.23 15.99
C GLU A 285 36.19 4.34 15.72
N ILE A 286 36.27 5.35 16.61
CA ILE A 286 37.20 6.47 16.46
C ILE A 286 38.64 5.98 16.69
N ALA A 287 38.90 5.12 17.67
CA ALA A 287 40.22 4.53 17.89
C ALA A 287 40.72 3.75 16.66
N ALA A 288 39.81 2.99 16.03
CA ALA A 288 40.10 2.26 14.81
C ALA A 288 40.37 3.22 13.62
N GLN A 289 39.61 4.29 13.48
CA GLN A 289 39.88 5.33 12.47
C GLN A 289 41.26 5.97 12.66
N MET A 290 41.63 6.34 13.90
CA MET A 290 42.96 6.83 14.23
C MET A 290 44.06 5.80 13.87
N ALA A 291 43.83 4.54 14.20
CA ALA A 291 44.75 3.46 13.87
C ALA A 291 44.91 3.29 12.35
N MET A 292 43.80 3.42 11.59
CA MET A 292 43.85 3.36 10.13
C MET A 292 44.58 4.56 9.52
N ASP A 293 44.36 5.78 10.04
CA ASP A 293 45.12 6.97 9.62
C ASP A 293 46.64 6.77 9.80
N ILE A 294 47.05 6.23 10.95
CA ILE A 294 48.46 5.91 11.24
C ILE A 294 48.96 4.80 10.29
N ALA A 295 48.24 3.71 10.14
CA ALA A 295 48.59 2.61 9.26
C ALA A 295 48.70 3.02 7.78
N ASN A 296 47.97 4.08 7.39
CA ASN A 296 48.03 4.67 6.05
C ASN A 296 49.10 5.76 5.90
N GLY A 297 49.92 6.00 6.93
CA GLY A 297 51.12 6.82 6.88
C GLY A 297 50.99 8.20 7.51
N THR A 298 49.91 8.50 8.23
CA THR A 298 49.85 9.70 9.07
C THR A 298 50.77 9.54 10.28
N ASP A 299 51.58 10.54 10.58
CA ASP A 299 52.41 10.51 11.79
C ASP A 299 51.52 10.55 13.04
N SER A 300 51.67 9.55 13.93
CA SER A 300 50.91 9.49 15.18
C SER A 300 51.10 10.72 16.06
N ALA A 301 52.23 11.41 15.94
CA ALA A 301 52.50 12.67 16.65
C ALA A 301 51.59 13.85 16.17
N GLU A 302 51.04 13.77 14.95
CA GLU A 302 50.13 14.77 14.41
C GLU A 302 48.66 14.53 14.84
N ILE A 303 48.35 13.36 15.38
CA ILE A 303 47.01 12.99 15.84
C ILE A 303 46.87 13.35 17.31
N ASN A 304 46.11 14.40 17.59
CA ASN A 304 45.86 14.84 18.97
C ASN A 304 45.00 13.86 19.74
N VAL A 305 45.28 13.74 21.06
CA VAL A 305 44.37 13.02 21.97
C VAL A 305 43.02 13.68 22.00
N VAL A 306 41.96 12.87 21.79
CA VAL A 306 40.56 13.31 21.92
C VAL A 306 40.23 13.34 23.39
N LYS A 307 40.12 14.55 23.96
CA LYS A 307 39.83 14.78 25.38
C LYS A 307 38.34 14.76 25.68
N ASP A 308 37.50 15.16 24.71
CA ASP A 308 36.07 15.08 24.82
C ASP A 308 35.62 13.67 24.47
N SER A 309 35.13 12.93 25.48
CA SER A 309 34.59 11.57 25.29
C SER A 309 33.49 11.58 24.22
N PRO A 310 33.50 10.61 23.28
CA PRO A 310 32.50 10.53 22.21
C PRO A 310 31.15 9.98 22.71
N ASN A 311 30.61 10.67 23.73
CA ASN A 311 29.34 10.30 24.36
C ASN A 311 28.18 10.56 23.41
N ILE A 312 27.19 9.69 23.46
CA ILE A 312 25.93 9.81 22.70
C ILE A 312 24.77 10.08 23.63
N TYR A 313 23.70 10.69 23.11
CA TYR A 313 22.41 10.69 23.79
C TYR A 313 21.68 9.40 23.46
N CYS A 314 21.37 8.60 24.50
CA CYS A 314 20.65 7.33 24.35
C CYS A 314 19.52 7.25 25.36
N VAL A 315 18.29 7.00 24.90
CA VAL A 315 17.08 7.08 25.72
C VAL A 315 16.14 5.90 25.44
N ASP A 316 15.53 5.35 26.50
CA ASP A 316 14.57 4.25 26.43
C ASP A 316 13.14 4.78 26.19
N GLU A 317 12.54 4.48 25.03
CA GLU A 317 11.17 4.91 24.71
C GLU A 317 10.09 4.24 25.58
N ASP A 318 10.30 3.03 26.09
CA ASP A 318 9.34 2.42 27.02
C ASP A 318 9.29 3.21 28.34
N VAL A 319 10.44 3.71 28.80
CA VAL A 319 10.54 4.57 29.97
C VAL A 319 9.95 5.96 29.68
N MET A 320 10.22 6.53 28.52
CA MET A 320 9.59 7.77 28.11
C MET A 320 8.06 7.66 28.15
N ARG A 321 7.49 6.60 27.58
CA ARG A 321 6.04 6.36 27.61
C ARG A 321 5.50 6.21 29.03
N LYS A 322 6.24 5.51 29.91
CA LYS A 322 5.87 5.32 31.32
C LYS A 322 5.73 6.64 32.06
N PHE A 323 6.60 7.61 31.76
CA PHE A 323 6.62 8.92 32.42
C PHE A 323 6.00 10.05 31.61
N GLY A 324 5.39 9.75 30.43
CA GLY A 324 4.71 10.74 29.58
C GLY A 324 5.65 11.75 28.93
N LEU A 325 6.89 11.34 28.62
CA LEU A 325 7.91 12.17 27.99
C LEU A 325 7.81 12.10 26.47
N GLU A 326 8.12 13.20 25.79
CA GLU A 326 8.09 13.32 24.34
C GLU A 326 9.51 13.39 23.75
N ALA A 327 9.71 12.80 22.57
CA ALA A 327 11.01 12.81 21.87
C ALA A 327 11.53 14.24 21.58
N SER A 328 10.64 15.21 21.47
CA SER A 328 10.96 16.63 21.26
C SER A 328 11.70 17.29 22.42
N GLN A 329 11.65 16.70 23.63
CA GLN A 329 12.32 17.19 24.84
C GLN A 329 13.81 16.80 24.88
N PHE A 330 14.22 15.86 24.02
CA PHE A 330 15.59 15.35 23.95
C PHE A 330 16.37 15.99 22.78
N PRO A 331 17.71 15.97 22.81
CA PRO A 331 18.54 16.41 21.69
C PRO A 331 18.18 15.69 20.39
N LYS A 332 18.40 16.35 19.23
CA LYS A 332 18.01 15.80 17.91
C LYS A 332 18.78 14.55 17.50
N ASP A 333 19.96 14.40 18.02
CA ASP A 333 20.91 13.29 17.80
C ASP A 333 20.73 12.15 18.80
N THR A 334 19.63 12.15 19.57
CA THR A 334 19.33 11.09 20.54
C THR A 334 19.00 9.78 19.85
N GLU A 335 19.70 8.73 20.24
CA GLU A 335 19.39 7.35 19.87
C GLU A 335 18.30 6.79 20.80
N PHE A 336 17.26 6.20 20.21
CA PHE A 336 16.15 5.65 20.97
C PHE A 336 16.20 4.13 20.98
N VAL A 337 16.30 3.52 22.16
CA VAL A 337 16.18 2.06 22.34
C VAL A 337 14.73 1.69 22.69
N ASN A 338 14.37 0.42 22.52
CA ASN A 338 13.00 -0.08 22.68
C ASN A 338 11.97 0.67 21.82
N HIS A 339 12.46 1.21 20.68
CA HIS A 339 11.61 1.87 19.69
C HIS A 339 10.59 0.87 19.14
N ARG A 340 9.31 1.13 19.36
CA ARG A 340 8.23 0.34 18.78
C ARG A 340 7.79 0.98 17.49
N GLU A 341 8.21 0.41 16.39
CA GLU A 341 7.65 0.78 15.10
C GLU A 341 6.11 0.74 15.15
N GLY A 342 5.48 1.81 14.70
CA GLY A 342 4.03 1.87 14.57
C GLY A 342 3.52 0.72 13.68
N PHE A 343 2.27 0.30 13.89
CA PHE A 343 1.64 -0.79 13.13
C PHE A 343 1.84 -0.68 11.62
N PHE A 344 1.75 0.52 11.06
CA PHE A 344 1.91 0.77 9.63
C PHE A 344 3.37 0.59 9.16
N ALA A 345 4.35 1.05 9.94
CA ALA A 345 5.77 0.89 9.63
C ALA A 345 6.16 -0.58 9.65
N ARG A 346 5.80 -1.28 10.72
CA ARG A 346 6.10 -2.71 10.90
C ARG A 346 5.46 -3.60 9.83
N ASN A 347 4.28 -3.24 9.33
CA ASN A 347 3.54 -4.05 8.38
C ASN A 347 3.56 -3.46 6.95
N ARG A 348 4.42 -2.48 6.65
CA ARG A 348 4.44 -1.79 5.35
C ARG A 348 4.57 -2.73 4.16
N GLU A 349 5.39 -3.78 4.28
CA GLU A 349 5.63 -4.77 3.23
C GLU A 349 4.36 -5.59 2.89
N ALA A 350 3.47 -5.78 3.85
CA ALA A 350 2.19 -6.44 3.64
C ALA A 350 1.08 -5.44 3.28
N LEU A 351 1.08 -4.25 3.87
CA LEU A 351 0.03 -3.25 3.67
C LEU A 351 0.10 -2.59 2.29
N ILE A 352 1.30 -2.28 1.77
CA ILE A 352 1.45 -1.66 0.45
C ILE A 352 0.87 -2.55 -0.66
N PRO A 353 1.22 -3.85 -0.78
CA PRO A 353 0.60 -4.74 -1.76
C PRO A 353 -0.92 -4.90 -1.54
N ALA A 354 -1.38 -4.94 -0.29
CA ALA A 354 -2.80 -5.03 0.03
C ALA A 354 -3.58 -3.78 -0.45
N PHE A 355 -3.05 -2.58 -0.24
CA PHE A 355 -3.64 -1.35 -0.75
C PHE A 355 -3.67 -1.30 -2.29
N ILE A 356 -2.59 -1.74 -2.94
CA ILE A 356 -2.52 -1.83 -4.41
C ILE A 356 -3.58 -2.81 -4.92
N LEU A 357 -3.73 -3.98 -4.28
CA LEU A 357 -4.74 -4.98 -4.65
C LEU A 357 -6.16 -4.41 -4.49
N ILE A 358 -6.45 -3.76 -3.37
CA ILE A 358 -7.75 -3.13 -3.11
C ILE A 358 -8.05 -2.04 -4.16
N ALA A 359 -7.05 -1.21 -4.50
CA ALA A 359 -7.21 -0.19 -5.55
C ALA A 359 -7.50 -0.82 -6.92
N ALA A 360 -6.76 -1.88 -7.29
CA ALA A 360 -6.99 -2.62 -8.53
C ALA A 360 -8.38 -3.26 -8.58
N LEU A 361 -8.84 -3.86 -7.49
CA LEU A 361 -10.19 -4.43 -7.39
C LEU A 361 -11.27 -3.35 -7.54
N ASN A 362 -11.10 -2.17 -6.93
CA ASN A 362 -12.03 -1.06 -7.09
C ASN A 362 -12.11 -0.59 -8.56
N VAL A 363 -10.96 -0.50 -9.25
CA VAL A 363 -10.94 -0.15 -10.68
C VAL A 363 -11.71 -1.19 -11.50
N ILE A 364 -11.52 -2.49 -11.23
CA ILE A 364 -12.24 -3.57 -11.90
C ILE A 364 -13.75 -3.47 -11.62
N ILE A 365 -14.16 -3.24 -10.38
CA ILE A 365 -15.56 -3.07 -10.00
C ILE A 365 -16.18 -1.88 -10.74
N CYS A 366 -15.51 -0.74 -10.75
CA CYS A 366 -15.96 0.45 -11.48
C CYS A 366 -16.11 0.17 -12.98
N TRP A 367 -15.13 -0.53 -13.57
CA TRP A 367 -15.19 -0.93 -14.98
C TRP A 367 -16.37 -1.87 -15.27
N VAL A 368 -16.59 -2.89 -14.45
CA VAL A 368 -17.72 -3.83 -14.58
C VAL A 368 -19.07 -3.11 -14.42
N CYS A 369 -19.18 -2.20 -13.46
CA CYS A 369 -20.38 -1.38 -13.28
C CYS A 369 -20.66 -0.50 -14.50
N PHE A 370 -19.61 0.13 -15.05
CA PHE A 370 -19.73 0.95 -16.25
C PHE A 370 -20.10 0.13 -17.49
N ASP A 371 -19.49 -1.05 -17.69
CA ASP A 371 -19.83 -1.95 -18.81
C ASP A 371 -21.27 -2.44 -18.71
N ASN A 372 -21.71 -2.85 -17.52
CA ASN A 372 -23.09 -3.25 -17.27
C ASN A 372 -24.10 -2.12 -17.54
N TYR A 373 -23.76 -0.89 -17.12
CA TYR A 373 -24.60 0.28 -17.42
C TYR A 373 -24.70 0.53 -18.94
N ARG A 374 -23.57 0.48 -19.64
CA ARG A 374 -23.50 0.65 -21.10
C ARG A 374 -24.30 -0.43 -21.84
N ARG A 375 -24.17 -1.70 -21.41
CA ARG A 375 -24.92 -2.81 -21.99
C ARG A 375 -26.44 -2.64 -21.82
N ARG A 376 -26.89 -2.25 -20.64
CA ARG A 376 -28.32 -2.01 -20.37
C ARG A 376 -28.87 -0.90 -21.27
N LYS A 377 -28.12 0.18 -21.44
CA LYS A 377 -28.52 1.28 -22.34
C LYS A 377 -28.64 0.83 -23.78
N LEU A 378 -27.65 0.07 -24.29
CA LEU A 378 -27.68 -0.47 -25.64
C LEU A 378 -28.85 -1.44 -25.88
N LEU A 379 -29.17 -2.27 -24.89
CA LEU A 379 -30.31 -3.19 -24.99
C LEU A 379 -31.64 -2.41 -25.08
N GLN A 380 -31.82 -1.34 -24.29
CA GLN A 380 -33.00 -0.48 -24.38
C GLN A 380 -33.14 0.20 -25.75
N GLU A 381 -32.04 0.73 -26.28
CA GLU A 381 -32.03 1.34 -27.62
C GLU A 381 -32.37 0.30 -28.71
N LEU A 382 -31.85 -0.92 -28.59
CA LEU A 382 -32.15 -2.01 -29.53
C LEU A 382 -33.63 -2.43 -29.47
N GLU A 383 -34.20 -2.57 -28.26
CA GLU A 383 -35.62 -2.90 -28.10
C GLU A 383 -36.53 -1.83 -28.67
N GLN A 384 -36.22 -0.54 -28.46
CA GLN A 384 -36.95 0.57 -29.03
C GLN A 384 -36.87 0.55 -30.57
N ALA A 385 -35.68 0.38 -31.12
CA ALA A 385 -35.50 0.30 -32.58
C ALA A 385 -36.26 -0.89 -33.19
N ARG A 386 -36.26 -2.05 -32.50
CA ARG A 386 -37.02 -3.22 -32.93
C ARG A 386 -38.54 -2.98 -32.91
N ALA A 387 -39.05 -2.36 -31.85
CA ALA A 387 -40.49 -2.04 -31.73
C ALA A 387 -40.93 -1.08 -32.87
N ILE A 388 -40.13 -0.09 -33.19
CA ILE A 388 -40.38 0.84 -34.31
C ILE A 388 -40.36 0.08 -35.63
N MET A 389 -39.41 -0.79 -35.87
CA MET A 389 -39.32 -1.60 -37.09
C MET A 389 -40.53 -2.55 -37.22
N GLU A 390 -40.94 -3.23 -36.14
CA GLU A 390 -42.11 -4.10 -36.13
C GLU A 390 -43.38 -3.31 -36.42
N SER A 391 -43.57 -2.13 -35.83
CA SER A 391 -44.69 -1.25 -36.09
C SER A 391 -44.73 -0.77 -37.56
N ALA A 392 -43.61 -0.31 -38.08
CA ALA A 392 -43.49 0.11 -39.46
C ALA A 392 -43.76 -1.03 -40.47
N SER A 393 -43.41 -2.28 -40.10
CA SER A 393 -43.61 -3.45 -40.95
C SER A 393 -45.06 -3.94 -40.98
N GLN A 394 -45.95 -3.51 -40.04
CA GLN A 394 -47.32 -3.99 -39.92
C GLN A 394 -48.40 -3.02 -40.38
N HIS A 395 -48.03 -1.82 -40.81
CA HIS A 395 -48.99 -0.82 -41.29
C HIS A 395 -48.67 -0.43 -42.73
N ASP A 396 -49.77 -0.06 -43.46
CA ASP A 396 -49.64 0.52 -44.79
C ASP A 396 -49.33 2.04 -44.66
N PHE A 397 -48.29 2.46 -45.33
CA PHE A 397 -47.77 3.83 -45.15
C PHE A 397 -48.70 4.92 -45.72
N LEU A 398 -49.47 4.60 -46.78
CA LEU A 398 -50.37 5.55 -47.40
C LEU A 398 -51.63 5.79 -46.60
N THR A 399 -52.23 4.70 -46.11
CA THR A 399 -53.53 4.75 -45.46
C THR A 399 -53.42 4.70 -43.94
N GLY A 400 -52.30 4.24 -43.40
CA GLY A 400 -52.07 4.01 -41.96
C GLY A 400 -52.94 2.90 -41.35
N LEU A 401 -53.67 2.11 -42.15
CA LEU A 401 -54.32 0.89 -41.73
C LEU A 401 -53.29 -0.22 -41.55
N PRO A 402 -53.56 -1.22 -40.70
CA PRO A 402 -52.79 -2.45 -40.73
C PRO A 402 -52.72 -3.05 -42.13
N ASN A 403 -51.53 -3.56 -42.48
CA ASN A 403 -51.30 -4.11 -43.81
C ASN A 403 -51.64 -5.58 -43.93
N ARG A 404 -51.43 -6.17 -45.08
CA ARG A 404 -51.70 -7.58 -45.37
C ARG A 404 -50.97 -8.54 -44.41
N SER A 405 -49.69 -8.23 -44.04
CA SER A 405 -48.95 -9.07 -43.10
C SER A 405 -49.61 -9.13 -41.72
N LYS A 406 -50.09 -7.98 -41.23
CA LYS A 406 -50.86 -7.92 -39.96
C LYS A 406 -52.20 -8.64 -40.07
N PHE A 407 -52.92 -8.47 -41.19
CA PHE A 407 -54.16 -9.19 -41.45
C PHE A 407 -53.96 -10.72 -41.36
N MET A 408 -52.98 -11.26 -42.09
CA MET A 408 -52.68 -12.71 -42.10
C MET A 408 -52.44 -13.21 -40.68
N LYS A 409 -51.59 -12.50 -39.91
CA LYS A 409 -51.25 -12.87 -38.55
C LYS A 409 -52.46 -12.86 -37.61
N ASP A 410 -53.32 -11.83 -37.73
CA ASP A 410 -54.50 -11.71 -36.88
C ASP A 410 -55.56 -12.75 -37.23
N LEU A 411 -55.75 -13.07 -38.51
CA LEU A 411 -56.67 -14.11 -38.97
C LEU A 411 -56.18 -15.50 -38.56
N GLU A 412 -54.88 -15.80 -38.70
CA GLU A 412 -54.26 -17.05 -38.25
C GLU A 412 -54.47 -17.29 -36.75
N GLN A 413 -54.34 -16.24 -35.94
CA GLN A 413 -54.59 -16.33 -34.51
C GLN A 413 -56.06 -16.66 -34.17
N LEU A 414 -57.00 -16.07 -34.90
CA LEU A 414 -58.43 -16.32 -34.69
C LEU A 414 -58.80 -17.76 -35.09
N ILE A 415 -58.37 -18.20 -36.25
CA ILE A 415 -58.64 -19.55 -36.74
C ILE A 415 -57.94 -20.61 -35.85
N GLY A 416 -56.67 -20.37 -35.49
CA GLY A 416 -55.93 -21.24 -34.58
C GLY A 416 -56.56 -21.36 -33.19
N ALA A 417 -57.20 -20.31 -32.73
CA ALA A 417 -57.98 -20.31 -31.48
C ALA A 417 -59.46 -20.79 -31.68
N GLN A 418 -59.84 -21.21 -32.87
CA GLN A 418 -61.20 -21.64 -33.26
C GLN A 418 -62.28 -20.57 -32.94
N ILE A 419 -61.92 -19.30 -33.05
CA ILE A 419 -62.85 -18.19 -32.80
C ILE A 419 -63.62 -17.91 -34.11
N PRO A 420 -64.96 -18.01 -34.10
CA PRO A 420 -65.78 -17.67 -35.24
C PRO A 420 -65.58 -16.22 -35.70
N CYS A 421 -65.29 -16.05 -36.99
CA CYS A 421 -65.04 -14.71 -37.54
C CYS A 421 -65.60 -14.63 -38.99
N THR A 422 -65.76 -13.39 -39.42
CA THR A 422 -66.19 -13.11 -40.79
C THR A 422 -65.16 -12.20 -41.47
N VAL A 423 -64.70 -12.58 -42.65
CA VAL A 423 -63.84 -11.77 -43.51
C VAL A 423 -64.72 -11.08 -44.53
N MET A 424 -64.50 -9.75 -44.68
CA MET A 424 -65.14 -8.95 -45.69
C MET A 424 -64.08 -8.37 -46.61
N MET A 425 -64.03 -8.78 -47.89
CA MET A 425 -63.16 -8.26 -48.89
C MET A 425 -63.84 -7.09 -49.60
N LEU A 426 -63.18 -5.94 -49.67
CA LEU A 426 -63.75 -4.73 -50.25
C LEU A 426 -62.80 -4.21 -51.36
N ASP A 427 -63.34 -3.78 -52.48
CA ASP A 427 -62.60 -3.21 -53.60
C ASP A 427 -63.30 -1.93 -54.08
N ILE A 428 -62.49 -0.92 -54.45
CA ILE A 428 -63.04 0.35 -54.99
C ILE A 428 -63.38 0.17 -56.45
N ASP A 429 -64.68 0.27 -56.75
CA ASP A 429 -65.16 0.07 -58.11
C ASP A 429 -64.55 1.06 -59.10
N ASN A 430 -64.00 0.53 -60.24
CA ASN A 430 -63.38 1.32 -61.29
C ASN A 430 -62.20 2.18 -60.84
N PHE A 431 -61.45 1.77 -59.81
CA PHE A 431 -60.33 2.53 -59.27
C PHE A 431 -59.27 2.86 -60.33
N LYS A 432 -58.99 1.94 -61.24
CA LYS A 432 -58.10 2.16 -62.35
C LYS A 432 -58.58 3.37 -63.19
N LYS A 433 -59.88 3.51 -63.46
CA LYS A 433 -60.44 4.64 -64.19
C LYS A 433 -60.29 5.98 -63.42
N ILE A 434 -60.30 5.94 -62.07
CA ILE A 434 -60.00 7.12 -61.25
C ILE A 434 -58.55 7.56 -61.47
N ASN A 435 -57.64 6.61 -61.42
CA ASN A 435 -56.22 6.88 -61.66
C ASN A 435 -55.95 7.40 -63.09
N ASP A 436 -56.55 6.74 -64.08
CA ASP A 436 -56.37 7.06 -65.49
C ASP A 436 -56.98 8.47 -65.85
N THR A 437 -58.05 8.86 -65.15
CA THR A 437 -58.78 10.11 -65.41
C THR A 437 -58.26 11.31 -64.62
N TYR A 438 -57.86 11.06 -63.34
CA TYR A 438 -57.56 12.15 -62.39
C TYR A 438 -56.15 12.10 -61.88
N GLY A 439 -55.34 11.08 -62.27
CA GLY A 439 -53.98 10.87 -61.84
C GLY A 439 -53.87 10.05 -60.53
N HIS A 440 -52.69 9.51 -60.29
CA HIS A 440 -52.43 8.66 -59.11
C HIS A 440 -52.67 9.40 -57.77
N THR A 441 -52.43 10.73 -57.72
CA THR A 441 -52.70 11.51 -56.49
C THR A 441 -54.18 11.47 -56.12
N ALA A 442 -55.11 11.51 -57.10
CA ALA A 442 -56.53 11.37 -56.84
C ALA A 442 -56.91 9.96 -56.37
N GLY A 443 -56.22 8.93 -56.90
CA GLY A 443 -56.37 7.57 -56.38
C GLY A 443 -55.90 7.44 -54.93
N ASP A 444 -54.75 8.02 -54.60
CA ASP A 444 -54.23 8.04 -53.24
C ASP A 444 -55.20 8.77 -52.27
N GLU A 445 -55.77 9.93 -52.69
CA GLU A 445 -56.83 10.63 -51.93
C GLU A 445 -58.06 9.74 -51.70
N ALA A 446 -58.48 8.99 -52.73
CA ALA A 446 -59.62 8.07 -52.61
C ALA A 446 -59.30 6.97 -51.59
N LEU A 447 -58.15 6.32 -51.68
CA LEU A 447 -57.70 5.31 -50.75
C LEU A 447 -57.62 5.81 -49.31
N GLN A 448 -57.06 6.98 -49.09
CA GLN A 448 -56.99 7.60 -47.75
C GLN A 448 -58.36 7.93 -47.18
N GLN A 449 -59.27 8.47 -47.98
CA GLN A 449 -60.62 8.78 -47.51
C GLN A 449 -61.43 7.49 -47.17
N VAL A 450 -61.35 6.47 -48.02
CA VAL A 450 -61.96 5.16 -47.74
C VAL A 450 -61.35 4.55 -46.46
N ALA A 451 -60.01 4.55 -46.34
CA ALA A 451 -59.32 4.06 -45.17
C ALA A 451 -59.72 4.77 -43.87
N ASN A 452 -59.85 6.11 -43.90
CA ASN A 452 -60.28 6.89 -42.76
C ASN A 452 -61.69 6.52 -42.32
N ARG A 453 -62.61 6.35 -43.27
CA ARG A 453 -63.98 5.91 -42.95
C ARG A 453 -64.02 4.47 -42.40
N LEU A 454 -63.13 3.58 -42.88
CA LEU A 454 -62.99 2.24 -42.35
C LEU A 454 -62.36 2.23 -40.95
N LYS A 455 -61.45 3.16 -40.67
CA LYS A 455 -60.91 3.38 -39.33
C LYS A 455 -61.98 3.81 -38.33
N ASP A 456 -62.87 4.70 -38.75
CA ASP A 456 -63.98 5.19 -37.90
C ASP A 456 -64.98 4.07 -37.53
N MET A 457 -64.98 2.96 -38.29
CA MET A 457 -65.79 1.77 -38.00
C MET A 457 -65.08 0.77 -37.05
N GLN A 458 -63.79 0.91 -36.85
CA GLN A 458 -63.01 -0.04 -36.01
C GLN A 458 -63.57 -0.11 -34.59
N SER A 459 -63.52 -1.30 -34.03
CA SER A 459 -63.95 -1.60 -32.64
C SER A 459 -63.18 -2.78 -32.10
N GLN A 460 -63.45 -3.23 -30.89
CA GLN A 460 -62.83 -4.43 -30.32
C GLN A 460 -63.09 -5.71 -31.14
N ILE A 461 -64.18 -5.72 -31.92
CA ILE A 461 -64.60 -6.88 -32.72
C ILE A 461 -64.45 -6.69 -34.23
N LEU A 462 -64.13 -5.48 -34.69
CA LEU A 462 -63.96 -5.15 -36.13
C LEU A 462 -62.66 -4.44 -36.36
N THR A 463 -61.82 -5.02 -37.21
CA THR A 463 -60.53 -4.45 -37.61
C THR A 463 -60.47 -4.39 -39.12
N SER A 464 -60.01 -3.25 -39.64
CA SER A 464 -59.89 -3.02 -41.07
C SER A 464 -58.41 -2.98 -41.46
N TYR A 465 -58.07 -3.52 -42.60
CA TYR A 465 -56.71 -3.65 -43.14
C TYR A 465 -56.68 -3.16 -44.61
N ARG A 466 -55.55 -2.71 -45.06
CA ARG A 466 -55.27 -2.56 -46.50
C ARG A 466 -54.64 -3.83 -47.00
N PHE A 467 -55.29 -4.56 -47.90
CA PHE A 467 -54.83 -5.85 -48.35
C PHE A 467 -53.87 -5.77 -49.54
N ALA A 468 -54.24 -5.07 -50.61
CA ALA A 468 -53.41 -4.80 -51.77
C ALA A 468 -54.02 -3.68 -52.59
N GLY A 469 -53.24 -2.83 -53.26
CA GLY A 469 -53.71 -1.87 -54.23
C GLY A 469 -54.91 -1.04 -53.74
N ASP A 470 -56.08 -1.27 -54.33
CA ASP A 470 -57.41 -0.69 -54.01
C ASP A 470 -58.29 -1.61 -53.15
N GLU A 471 -57.72 -2.71 -52.69
CA GLU A 471 -58.42 -3.72 -51.88
C GLU A 471 -58.22 -3.48 -50.40
N PHE A 472 -59.34 -3.47 -49.67
CA PHE A 472 -59.38 -3.46 -48.22
C PHE A 472 -60.00 -4.77 -47.72
N ILE A 473 -59.60 -5.19 -46.54
CA ILE A 473 -60.17 -6.39 -45.91
C ILE A 473 -60.50 -6.09 -44.47
N LEU A 474 -61.60 -6.64 -43.97
CA LEU A 474 -62.01 -6.47 -42.61
C LEU A 474 -62.13 -7.85 -41.94
N ILE A 475 -61.77 -7.92 -40.69
CA ILE A 475 -62.08 -9.08 -39.82
C ILE A 475 -63.11 -8.63 -38.81
N LEU A 476 -64.29 -9.23 -38.86
CA LEU A 476 -65.28 -9.16 -37.82
C LEU A 476 -65.18 -10.41 -36.94
N ARG A 477 -64.88 -10.26 -35.66
CA ARG A 477 -64.76 -11.35 -34.68
C ARG A 477 -66.13 -11.90 -34.26
N SER A 478 -66.92 -12.26 -35.24
CA SER A 478 -68.25 -12.87 -35.06
C SER A 478 -68.71 -13.45 -36.41
N SER A 479 -69.51 -14.52 -36.37
CA SER A 479 -70.22 -15.09 -37.50
C SER A 479 -71.76 -15.01 -37.34
N GLN A 480 -72.24 -14.21 -36.39
CA GLN A 480 -73.66 -14.00 -36.16
C GLN A 480 -74.32 -13.22 -37.31
N SER A 481 -75.28 -13.77 -37.99
CA SER A 481 -75.89 -13.24 -39.20
C SER A 481 -76.32 -11.75 -39.08
N MET A 482 -77.00 -11.39 -37.97
CA MET A 482 -77.45 -10.02 -37.72
C MET A 482 -76.28 -9.02 -37.63
N LEU A 483 -75.13 -9.42 -36.99
CA LEU A 483 -74.00 -8.57 -36.82
C LEU A 483 -73.19 -8.47 -38.13
N VAL A 484 -73.06 -9.58 -38.86
CA VAL A 484 -72.41 -9.61 -40.18
C VAL A 484 -73.19 -8.73 -41.16
N GLU A 485 -74.48 -8.83 -41.24
CA GLU A 485 -75.35 -8.03 -42.09
C GLU A 485 -75.23 -6.53 -41.75
N LYS A 486 -75.37 -6.19 -40.45
CA LYS A 486 -75.13 -4.81 -40.00
C LYS A 486 -73.83 -4.25 -40.42
N THR A 487 -72.74 -5.03 -40.27
CA THR A 487 -71.37 -4.60 -40.65
C THR A 487 -71.24 -4.46 -42.17
N ALA A 488 -71.84 -5.37 -42.93
CA ALA A 488 -71.88 -5.28 -44.40
C ALA A 488 -72.56 -3.99 -44.88
N TYR A 489 -73.70 -3.64 -44.31
CA TYR A 489 -74.40 -2.38 -44.56
C TYR A 489 -73.49 -1.16 -44.20
N GLN A 490 -72.80 -1.21 -43.10
CA GLN A 490 -71.88 -0.13 -42.72
C GLN A 490 -70.73 -0.01 -43.72
N CYS A 491 -70.14 -1.11 -44.17
CA CYS A 491 -69.11 -1.11 -45.20
C CYS A 491 -69.62 -0.52 -46.53
N ARG A 492 -70.84 -0.86 -46.93
CA ARG A 492 -71.47 -0.23 -48.11
C ARG A 492 -71.66 1.25 -47.94
N GLN A 493 -72.01 1.76 -46.73
CA GLN A 493 -72.10 3.20 -46.46
C GLN A 493 -70.79 3.94 -46.54
N VAL A 494 -69.62 3.27 -46.40
CA VAL A 494 -68.30 3.86 -46.62
C VAL A 494 -68.21 4.42 -48.05
N PHE A 495 -68.76 3.73 -49.03
CA PHE A 495 -68.77 4.12 -50.45
C PHE A 495 -69.98 5.00 -50.82
N ALA A 496 -71.03 5.07 -50.02
CA ALA A 496 -72.21 5.89 -50.28
C ALA A 496 -71.96 7.41 -50.17
N LYS A 497 -70.94 7.83 -49.45
CA LYS A 497 -70.56 9.24 -49.28
C LYS A 497 -69.60 9.69 -50.36
N ASP A 498 -69.80 10.91 -50.85
CA ASP A 498 -68.88 11.49 -51.85
C ASP A 498 -67.45 11.56 -51.29
N VAL A 499 -66.46 11.29 -52.15
CA VAL A 499 -65.02 11.54 -51.90
C VAL A 499 -64.58 12.81 -52.60
N THR A 500 -63.65 13.51 -51.99
CA THR A 500 -63.05 14.70 -52.60
C THR A 500 -61.78 14.29 -53.35
N LEU A 501 -61.77 14.39 -54.64
CA LEU A 501 -60.63 14.05 -55.50
C LEU A 501 -60.16 15.33 -56.20
N CYS A 502 -58.93 15.75 -55.95
CA CYS A 502 -58.36 16.99 -56.46
C CYS A 502 -59.33 18.18 -56.28
N GLY A 503 -59.92 18.33 -55.09
CA GLY A 503 -60.81 19.46 -54.74
C GLY A 503 -62.28 19.30 -55.24
N THR A 504 -62.61 18.25 -55.98
CA THR A 504 -63.99 18.06 -56.54
C THR A 504 -64.63 16.81 -55.88
N LYS A 505 -65.89 16.99 -55.47
CA LYS A 505 -66.67 15.86 -54.91
C LYS A 505 -67.05 14.88 -56.02
N ARG A 506 -66.84 13.60 -55.74
CA ARG A 506 -67.13 12.50 -56.67
C ARG A 506 -67.71 11.34 -55.91
N ARG A 507 -68.59 10.59 -56.55
CA ARG A 507 -69.15 9.37 -56.00
C ARG A 507 -68.36 8.17 -56.48
N ILE A 508 -67.94 7.33 -55.55
CA ILE A 508 -67.24 6.08 -55.87
C ILE A 508 -68.13 4.93 -55.37
N GLY A 509 -68.05 3.79 -56.03
CA GLY A 509 -68.69 2.57 -55.60
C GLY A 509 -67.69 1.64 -54.95
N GLY A 510 -68.18 0.65 -54.25
CA GLY A 510 -67.36 -0.44 -53.73
C GLY A 510 -68.09 -1.78 -53.76
N SER A 511 -67.39 -2.77 -54.18
CA SER A 511 -67.88 -4.15 -54.20
C SER A 511 -67.38 -4.93 -52.99
N ILE A 512 -68.25 -5.63 -52.29
CA ILE A 512 -67.92 -6.28 -50.99
C ILE A 512 -68.30 -7.76 -51.06
N GLY A 513 -67.37 -8.63 -50.77
CA GLY A 513 -67.59 -10.06 -50.62
C GLY A 513 -67.40 -10.55 -49.19
N ILE A 514 -68.25 -11.41 -48.72
CA ILE A 514 -68.34 -11.81 -47.32
C ILE A 514 -68.26 -13.35 -47.20
N ALA A 515 -67.32 -13.82 -46.38
CA ALA A 515 -67.20 -15.22 -46.03
C ALA A 515 -66.97 -15.39 -44.54
N SER A 516 -67.51 -16.41 -43.92
CA SER A 516 -67.51 -16.64 -42.46
C SER A 516 -66.84 -17.98 -42.10
N TYR A 517 -66.00 -17.94 -41.10
CA TYR A 517 -65.42 -19.13 -40.44
C TYR A 517 -66.26 -19.50 -39.23
N PRO A 518 -66.53 -20.76 -38.98
CA PRO A 518 -66.25 -21.94 -39.79
C PRO A 518 -67.39 -22.30 -40.79
N LYS A 519 -68.37 -21.42 -40.95
CA LYS A 519 -69.59 -21.68 -41.74
C LYS A 519 -69.29 -22.01 -43.21
N ASP A 520 -68.45 -21.22 -43.83
CA ASP A 520 -68.20 -21.32 -45.28
C ASP A 520 -66.96 -22.19 -45.58
N THR A 521 -65.95 -22.10 -44.70
CA THR A 521 -64.75 -22.95 -44.75
C THR A 521 -64.06 -22.93 -43.37
N ASP A 522 -63.23 -23.95 -43.11
CA ASP A 522 -62.35 -24.06 -41.94
C ASP A 522 -60.85 -23.74 -42.27
N ASN A 523 -60.55 -23.47 -43.51
CA ASN A 523 -59.20 -23.15 -43.98
C ASN A 523 -59.03 -21.65 -44.18
N LEU A 524 -57.94 -21.10 -43.66
CA LEU A 524 -57.60 -19.66 -43.69
C LEU A 524 -57.50 -19.13 -45.14
N GLU A 525 -56.71 -19.79 -45.99
CA GLU A 525 -56.50 -19.34 -47.34
C GLU A 525 -57.81 -19.40 -48.17
N GLN A 526 -58.58 -20.50 -47.97
CA GLN A 526 -59.83 -20.70 -48.63
C GLN A 526 -60.88 -19.64 -48.16
N LEU A 527 -60.82 -19.18 -46.90
CA LEU A 527 -61.74 -18.13 -46.40
C LEU A 527 -61.55 -16.81 -47.14
N ILE A 528 -60.29 -16.45 -47.47
CA ILE A 528 -59.98 -15.27 -48.29
C ILE A 528 -60.51 -15.46 -49.70
N VAL A 529 -60.29 -16.61 -50.27
CA VAL A 529 -60.77 -16.95 -51.62
C VAL A 529 -62.28 -16.89 -51.71
N CYS A 530 -62.99 -17.43 -50.70
CA CYS A 530 -64.48 -17.37 -50.61
C CYS A 530 -64.99 -15.94 -50.55
N ALA A 531 -64.32 -15.07 -49.80
CA ALA A 531 -64.67 -13.64 -49.71
C ALA A 531 -64.41 -12.94 -51.07
N ASP A 532 -63.27 -13.26 -51.73
CA ASP A 532 -62.95 -12.70 -53.07
C ASP A 532 -63.94 -13.16 -54.13
N ASP A 533 -64.30 -14.46 -54.17
CA ASP A 533 -65.32 -14.97 -55.09
C ASP A 533 -66.66 -14.29 -54.91
N ALA A 534 -67.07 -14.06 -53.66
CA ALA A 534 -68.32 -13.33 -53.36
C ALA A 534 -68.22 -11.85 -53.86
N MET A 535 -67.10 -11.20 -53.66
CA MET A 535 -66.85 -9.83 -54.16
C MET A 535 -66.86 -9.78 -55.70
N TYR A 536 -66.30 -10.79 -56.36
CA TYR A 536 -66.30 -10.87 -57.81
C TYR A 536 -67.71 -11.04 -58.38
N LYS A 537 -68.58 -11.79 -57.72
CA LYS A 537 -70.01 -11.86 -58.09
C LYS A 537 -70.68 -10.47 -58.05
N VAL A 538 -70.39 -9.64 -57.03
CA VAL A 538 -70.88 -8.27 -56.93
C VAL A 538 -70.40 -7.42 -58.12
N LYS A 539 -69.07 -7.54 -58.45
CA LYS A 539 -68.49 -6.82 -59.60
C LYS A 539 -69.17 -7.15 -60.91
N LYS A 540 -69.60 -8.41 -61.10
CA LYS A 540 -70.34 -8.84 -62.32
C LYS A 540 -71.79 -8.41 -62.35
N ASN A 541 -72.45 -8.28 -61.19
CA ASN A 541 -73.87 -8.04 -61.07
C ASN A 541 -74.23 -6.54 -60.92
N GLY A 542 -73.38 -5.64 -61.34
CA GLY A 542 -73.68 -4.21 -61.34
C GLY A 542 -72.87 -3.36 -60.36
N LYS A 543 -72.01 -3.98 -59.51
CA LYS A 543 -71.10 -3.30 -58.57
C LYS A 543 -71.86 -2.55 -57.45
N ASN A 544 -71.13 -1.88 -56.53
CA ASN A 544 -71.59 -1.04 -55.46
C ASN A 544 -72.64 -1.70 -54.53
N ASP A 545 -72.39 -2.97 -54.19
CA ASP A 545 -73.21 -3.77 -53.29
C ASP A 545 -72.36 -4.82 -52.53
N PHE A 546 -72.96 -5.69 -51.76
CA PHE A 546 -72.29 -6.77 -51.09
C PHE A 546 -72.92 -8.12 -51.43
N ALA A 547 -72.16 -9.22 -51.36
CA ALA A 547 -72.67 -10.60 -51.46
C ALA A 547 -72.00 -11.50 -50.46
N TYR A 548 -72.76 -12.51 -50.03
CA TYR A 548 -72.23 -13.60 -49.24
C TYR A 548 -71.69 -14.68 -50.16
N TYR A 549 -70.69 -15.37 -49.69
CA TYR A 549 -70.18 -16.55 -50.34
C TYR A 549 -71.27 -17.65 -50.30
N GLU A 550 -71.50 -18.26 -51.41
CA GLU A 550 -72.40 -19.38 -51.60
C GLU A 550 -71.59 -20.54 -52.16
N LYS A 551 -71.63 -21.68 -51.44
CA LYS A 551 -70.93 -22.89 -51.96
C LYS A 551 -71.51 -23.27 -53.31
N PRO A 552 -70.69 -23.58 -54.29
CA PRO A 552 -71.20 -24.16 -55.55
C PRO A 552 -72.06 -25.39 -55.21
N THR A 553 -73.30 -25.44 -55.71
CA THR A 553 -74.13 -26.66 -55.70
C THR A 553 -73.41 -27.65 -56.64
N GLU A 554 -72.91 -28.74 -56.10
CA GLU A 554 -72.47 -29.88 -56.91
C GLU A 554 -73.73 -30.34 -57.76
N GLU A 555 -73.67 -30.07 -59.08
CA GLU A 555 -74.57 -30.73 -60.05
C GLU A 555 -74.02 -32.09 -60.41
#